data_6fbe4151d2c67ff5e2d9321d28eb6cc6
#
_entry.id   6fbe4151d2c67ff5e2d9321d28eb6cc6
#
_cell.length_a   1.000
_cell.length_b   1.000
_cell.length_c   1.000
_cell.angle_alpha   90.00
_cell.angle_beta   90.00
_cell.angle_gamma   90.00
#
_symmetry.space_group_name_H-M   'P 1'
#
loop_
_entity.id
_entity.type
_entity.pdbx_description
1 polymer ?
#
loop_
_entity_poly.entity_id
_entity_poly.type
_entity_poly.pdbx_seq_one_letter_code
_entity_poly.pdbx_strand_id
1 'polypeptide(L)' 'MKTKIVEYIKEKNLKYRKPKQGKGGGQFSLDIPMEYIKLMGIDPDNKAVQLLYNPVTQELKITKL' A
#
# COMPACT_ATOMS: atom_id res chain seq x y z
N MET A 1 29.06 9.54 8.08
CA MET A 1 28.26 8.38 8.51
C MET A 1 27.48 7.82 7.32
N LYS A 2 27.59 6.56 7.10
CA LYS A 2 26.91 5.95 5.95
C LYS A 2 25.48 5.62 6.29
N THR A 3 24.57 6.08 5.45
CA THR A 3 23.17 5.70 5.57
C THR A 3 22.99 4.34 4.90
N LYS A 4 22.56 3.37 5.67
CA LYS A 4 22.33 2.04 5.13
C LYS A 4 20.89 1.95 4.66
N ILE A 5 20.71 1.69 3.38
CA ILE A 5 19.38 1.50 2.81
C ILE A 5 18.98 0.06 3.03
N VAL A 6 17.87 -0.13 3.73
CA VAL A 6 17.31 -1.46 3.96
C VAL A 6 15.98 -1.54 3.25
N GLU A 7 15.86 -2.50 2.37
CA GLU A 7 14.62 -2.73 1.67
C GLU A 7 13.92 -3.94 2.27
N TYR A 8 12.63 -3.80 2.50
CA TYR A 8 11.80 -4.88 3.00
C TYR A 8 10.94 -5.40 1.86
N ILE A 9 11.10 -6.68 1.57
CA ILE A 9 10.34 -7.33 0.50
C ILE A 9 9.41 -8.35 1.12
N LYS A 10 8.14 -8.26 0.75
CA LYS A 10 7.14 -9.21 1.24
C LYS A 10 6.12 -9.45 0.15
N GLU A 11 5.91 -10.70 -0.17
CA GLU A 11 4.90 -11.07 -1.14
C GLU A 11 3.57 -11.29 -0.44
N LYS A 12 2.52 -10.70 -0.99
CA LYS A 12 1.18 -10.80 -0.42
C LYS A 12 0.16 -10.88 -1.53
N ASN A 13 -0.95 -11.53 -1.23
CA ASN A 13 -2.09 -11.59 -2.14
C ASN A 13 -3.06 -10.47 -1.82
N LEU A 14 -3.58 -9.85 -2.87
CA LEU A 14 -4.62 -8.86 -2.71
C LEU A 14 -5.93 -9.53 -2.31
N LYS A 15 -6.72 -8.84 -1.52
CA LYS A 15 -8.07 -9.29 -1.17
C LYS A 15 -9.04 -8.70 -2.17
N TYR A 16 -10.02 -9.50 -2.57
CA TYR A 16 -11.03 -9.07 -3.51
C TYR A 16 -12.40 -9.04 -2.85
N ARG A 17 -13.11 -7.95 -3.06
CA ARG A 17 -14.48 -7.80 -2.59
C ARG A 17 -15.41 -7.63 -3.79
N LYS A 18 -16.43 -8.49 -3.87
CA LYS A 18 -17.39 -8.41 -4.93
C LYS A 18 -18.22 -7.14 -4.82
N PRO A 19 -18.60 -6.53 -5.97
CA PRO A 19 -19.48 -5.38 -5.91
C PRO A 19 -20.86 -5.78 -5.42
N LYS A 20 -21.49 -4.87 -4.68
CA LYS A 20 -22.86 -5.10 -4.24
C LYS A 20 -23.82 -4.89 -5.40
N GLN A 21 -24.82 -5.77 -5.51
CA GLN A 21 -25.91 -5.62 -6.49
C GLN A 21 -25.47 -5.61 -7.94
N GLY A 22 -24.37 -6.29 -8.24
CA GLY A 22 -23.92 -6.46 -9.62
C GLY A 22 -23.48 -5.19 -10.31
N LYS A 23 -23.23 -4.13 -9.58
CA LYS A 23 -22.72 -2.91 -10.18
C LYS A 23 -21.21 -3.02 -10.35
N GLY A 24 -20.78 -2.78 -11.58
CA GLY A 24 -19.40 -2.70 -12.07
C GLY A 24 -18.31 -3.13 -11.13
N GLY A 25 -17.18 -3.41 -11.58
CA GLY A 25 -15.98 -3.92 -10.94
C GLY A 25 -15.95 -4.04 -9.41
N GLY A 26 -15.27 -5.03 -8.91
CA GLY A 26 -15.10 -5.21 -7.48
C GLY A 26 -14.01 -4.28 -6.93
N GLN A 27 -13.62 -4.56 -5.71
CA GLN A 27 -12.59 -3.78 -5.05
C GLN A 27 -11.48 -4.71 -4.58
N PHE A 28 -10.25 -4.34 -4.88
CA PHE A 28 -9.09 -5.03 -4.35
C PHE A 28 -8.53 -4.24 -3.19
N SER A 29 -8.04 -4.94 -2.18
CA SER A 29 -7.41 -4.30 -1.05
C SER A 29 -6.16 -5.05 -0.65
N LEU A 30 -5.27 -4.37 0.04
CA LEU A 30 -4.01 -4.93 0.48
C LEU A 30 -3.78 -4.57 1.94
N ASP A 31 -3.50 -5.59 2.75
CA ASP A 31 -3.14 -5.36 4.15
C ASP A 31 -1.64 -5.09 4.22
N ILE A 32 -1.31 -3.90 4.67
CA ILE A 32 0.09 -3.51 4.84
C ILE A 32 0.56 -3.98 6.22
N PRO A 33 1.69 -4.70 6.31
CA PRO A 33 2.20 -5.14 7.61
C PRO A 33 2.36 -3.99 8.57
N MET A 34 2.01 -4.22 9.83
CA MET A 34 2.05 -3.17 10.83
C MET A 34 3.45 -2.59 11.01
N GLU A 35 4.49 -3.42 10.85
CA GLU A 35 5.85 -2.90 10.98
C GLU A 35 6.18 -1.86 9.92
N TYR A 36 5.64 -2.02 8.70
CA TYR A 36 5.83 -1.02 7.65
C TYR A 36 5.08 0.26 8.00
N ILE A 37 3.88 0.12 8.52
CA ILE A 37 3.06 1.25 8.94
C ILE A 37 3.80 2.08 9.98
N LYS A 38 4.40 1.41 10.98
CA LYS A 38 5.14 2.10 12.02
C LYS A 38 6.37 2.79 11.48
N LEU A 39 7.09 2.13 10.57
CA LEU A 39 8.28 2.70 9.98
C LEU A 39 7.96 3.92 9.12
N MET A 40 6.78 3.94 8.51
CA MET A 40 6.34 5.09 7.73
C MET A 40 5.84 6.24 8.60
N GLY A 41 5.67 6.00 9.88
CA GLY A 41 5.15 7.03 10.78
C GLY A 41 3.65 7.26 10.64
N ILE A 42 2.94 6.23 10.20
CA ILE A 42 1.48 6.30 10.04
C ILE A 42 0.80 5.81 11.31
N ASP A 43 -0.23 6.53 11.74
CA ASP A 43 -1.04 6.15 12.89
C ASP A 43 -2.50 6.52 12.63
N PRO A 44 -3.43 6.13 13.52
CA PRO A 44 -4.84 6.42 13.28
C PRO A 44 -5.18 7.91 13.10
N ASP A 45 -4.36 8.78 13.65
CA ASP A 45 -4.58 10.23 13.53
C ASP A 45 -3.90 10.81 12.30
N ASN A 46 -2.89 10.14 11.77
CA ASN A 46 -2.12 10.60 10.59
C ASN A 46 -1.99 9.46 9.59
N LYS A 47 -3.07 9.20 8.87
CA LYS A 47 -3.13 8.06 7.96
C LYS A 47 -3.28 8.44 6.49
N ALA A 48 -3.08 9.70 6.16
CA ALA A 48 -3.16 10.15 4.78
C ALA A 48 -1.91 9.70 4.01
N VAL A 49 -2.12 9.12 2.86
CA VAL A 49 -1.02 8.65 2.02
C VAL A 49 -1.26 9.06 0.58
N GLN A 50 -0.19 9.04 -0.19
CA GLN A 50 -0.24 9.32 -1.61
C GLN A 50 0.04 8.03 -2.36
N LEU A 51 -0.77 7.74 -3.36
CA LEU A 51 -0.57 6.61 -4.24
C LEU A 51 -0.04 7.10 -5.57
N LEU A 52 1.05 6.50 -6.01
CA LEU A 52 1.65 6.83 -7.28
C LEU A 52 1.77 5.56 -8.11
N TYR A 53 1.15 5.54 -9.27
CA TYR A 53 1.18 4.38 -10.14
C TYR A 53 1.94 4.67 -11.41
N ASN A 54 2.87 3.80 -11.75
CA ASN A 54 3.63 3.87 -12.98
C ASN A 54 3.19 2.75 -13.91
N PRO A 55 2.44 3.06 -14.98
CA PRO A 55 1.92 2.01 -15.87
C PRO A 55 3.00 1.33 -16.71
N VAL A 56 4.14 1.99 -16.90
CA VAL A 56 5.23 1.41 -17.69
C VAL A 56 5.90 0.30 -16.92
N THR A 57 6.21 0.53 -15.65
CA THR A 57 6.88 -0.47 -14.82
C THR A 57 5.90 -1.31 -14.02
N GLN A 58 4.62 -0.94 -13.99
CA GLN A 58 3.57 -1.59 -13.21
C GLN A 58 3.88 -1.56 -11.71
N GLU A 59 4.44 -0.46 -11.26
CA GLU A 59 4.76 -0.27 -9.86
C GLU A 59 3.78 0.67 -9.21
N LEU A 60 3.39 0.33 -7.97
CA LEU A 60 2.56 1.19 -7.14
C LEU A 60 3.38 1.62 -5.94
N LYS A 61 3.51 2.92 -5.76
CA LYS A 61 4.27 3.48 -4.64
C LYS A 61 3.31 4.17 -3.69
N ILE A 62 3.45 3.86 -2.41
CA ILE A 62 2.66 4.49 -1.35
C ILE A 62 3.60 5.28 -0.47
N THR A 63 3.32 6.57 -0.30
CA THR A 63 4.13 7.43 0.54
C THR A 63 3.23 8.18 1.52
N LYS A 64 3.76 8.45 2.69
CA LYS A 64 3.04 9.23 3.69
C LYS A 64 3.00 10.69 3.27
N LEU A 65 1.84 11.31 3.42
CA LEU A 65 1.70 12.74 3.19
C LEU A 65 2.18 13.57 4.37
#